data_0a1e4bb86c957c8e0f25ebd009dcacc0
#
_entry.id   0a1e4bb86c957c8e0f25ebd009dcacc0
#
_cell.length_a   1.000
_cell.length_b   1.000
_cell.length_c   1.000
_cell.angle_alpha   90.00
_cell.angle_beta   90.00
_cell.angle_gamma   90.00
#
_symmetry.space_group_name_H-M   'P 1'
#
loop_
_entity.id
_entity.type
_entity.pdbx_description
1 polymer ?
#
loop_
_entity_poly.entity_id
_entity_poly.type
_entity_poly.pdbx_seq_one_letter_code
_entity_poly.pdbx_strand_id
1 'polypeptide(L)'
;DFDKGYEDPVHSIRRQSEGIYAMLHFLAYEKENGRRHPEWEQKMKNMLDILLRLQQADGSFPRKFRDDFTIVDTSGGSTPSATLPLVMGYKYFKDKRYLASAKQTADYLEKVLISKADYFSSTLDANCEDKEASLYAATATYYLSLITKGDEHRHYADLTKKAAYFA
;
A
#
# COMPACT_ATOMS: atom_id res chain seq x y z
N ASP A 1 -22.15 8.55 9.65
CA ASP A 1 -23.38 9.11 10.17
C ASP A 1 -23.26 10.63 10.13
N PHE A 2 -23.89 11.28 9.14
CA PHE A 2 -23.79 12.73 8.93
C PHE A 2 -24.34 13.53 10.11
N ASP A 3 -25.18 12.94 10.93
CA ASP A 3 -25.86 13.59 12.04
C ASP A 3 -25.04 13.60 13.34
N LYS A 4 -23.94 12.85 13.42
CA LYS A 4 -23.11 12.75 14.64
C LYS A 4 -21.88 13.66 14.65
N GLY A 5 -21.72 14.51 13.65
CA GLY A 5 -20.54 15.36 13.53
C GLY A 5 -19.25 14.55 13.36
N TYR A 6 -18.19 15.21 12.94
CA TYR A 6 -16.85 14.61 12.83
C TYR A 6 -16.13 14.56 14.20
N GLU A 7 -16.83 14.09 15.23
CA GLU A 7 -16.29 14.08 16.61
C GLU A 7 -15.14 13.09 16.79
N ASP A 8 -14.95 12.17 15.83
CA ASP A 8 -13.93 11.12 15.94
C ASP A 8 -13.34 10.81 14.55
N PRO A 9 -12.33 11.58 14.12
CA PRO A 9 -11.74 11.45 12.79
C PRO A 9 -11.14 10.06 12.61
N VAL A 10 -11.56 9.40 11.55
CA VAL A 10 -11.09 8.07 11.14
C VAL A 10 -10.37 8.17 9.81
N HIS A 11 -9.12 7.68 9.77
CA HIS A 11 -8.32 7.63 8.57
C HIS A 11 -8.48 6.30 7.85
N SER A 12 -8.59 6.35 6.52
CA SER A 12 -8.56 5.17 5.66
C SER A 12 -7.14 4.90 5.20
N ILE A 13 -6.62 3.70 5.40
CA ILE A 13 -5.30 3.28 4.90
C ILE A 13 -5.25 3.43 3.38
N ARG A 14 -6.30 3.04 2.65
CA ARG A 14 -6.35 3.19 1.19
C ARG A 14 -6.10 4.64 0.76
N ARG A 15 -6.89 5.59 1.30
CA ARG A 15 -6.77 7.00 0.92
C ARG A 15 -5.42 7.61 1.27
N GLN A 16 -4.88 7.26 2.45
CA GLN A 16 -3.53 7.69 2.83
C GLN A 16 -2.48 7.11 1.88
N SER A 17 -2.59 5.83 1.55
CA SER A 17 -1.67 5.13 0.63
C SER A 17 -1.69 5.72 -0.78
N GLU A 18 -2.87 5.99 -1.32
CA GLU A 18 -3.04 6.65 -2.63
C GLU A 18 -2.40 8.05 -2.64
N GLY A 19 -2.63 8.84 -1.59
CA GLY A 19 -2.03 10.17 -1.45
C GLY A 19 -0.50 10.13 -1.38
N ILE A 20 0.08 9.23 -0.58
CA ILE A 20 1.53 9.05 -0.47
C ILE A 20 2.10 8.59 -1.82
N TYR A 21 1.46 7.62 -2.47
CA TYR A 21 1.88 7.09 -3.75
C TYR A 21 1.91 8.18 -4.83
N ALA A 22 0.83 8.95 -4.97
CA ALA A 22 0.75 10.05 -5.93
C ALA A 22 1.82 11.13 -5.66
N MET A 23 2.01 11.51 -4.39
CA MET A 23 2.99 12.51 -4.01
C MET A 23 4.44 12.03 -4.26
N LEU A 24 4.75 10.76 -4.03
CA LEU A 24 6.07 10.21 -4.33
C LEU A 24 6.37 10.21 -5.83
N HIS A 25 5.37 9.96 -6.68
CA HIS A 25 5.52 10.11 -8.12
C HIS A 25 5.81 11.57 -8.51
N PHE A 26 5.06 12.50 -7.95
CA PHE A 26 5.29 13.92 -8.18
C PHE A 26 6.70 14.35 -7.74
N LEU A 27 7.12 13.97 -6.55
CA LEU A 27 8.46 14.27 -6.04
C LEU A 27 9.58 13.65 -6.90
N ALA A 28 9.36 12.44 -7.42
CA ALA A 28 10.30 11.79 -8.33
C ALA A 28 10.44 12.61 -9.64
N TYR A 29 9.30 12.99 -10.24
CA TYR A 29 9.27 13.84 -11.42
C TYR A 29 9.97 15.19 -11.19
N GLU A 30 9.67 15.88 -10.07
CA GLU A 30 10.31 17.15 -9.73
C GLU A 30 11.82 17.00 -9.57
N LYS A 31 12.27 15.95 -8.90
CA LYS A 31 13.68 15.64 -8.72
C LYS A 31 14.41 15.39 -10.04
N GLU A 32 13.79 14.65 -10.98
CA GLU A 32 14.33 14.42 -12.33
C GLU A 32 14.46 15.73 -13.12
N ASN A 33 13.61 16.72 -12.83
CA ASN A 33 13.66 18.06 -13.43
C ASN A 33 14.48 19.07 -12.60
N GLY A 34 15.31 18.60 -11.67
CA GLY A 34 16.22 19.43 -10.90
C GLY A 34 15.57 20.23 -9.76
N ARG A 35 14.30 20.00 -9.47
CA ARG A 35 13.57 20.68 -8.38
C ARG A 35 13.47 19.79 -7.15
N ARG A 36 13.63 20.39 -5.97
CA ARG A 36 13.58 19.68 -4.69
C ARG A 36 12.58 20.33 -3.74
N HIS A 37 11.88 19.50 -2.99
CA HIS A 37 10.86 19.91 -2.04
C HIS A 37 11.08 19.24 -0.66
N PRO A 38 12.13 19.68 0.11
CA PRO A 38 12.54 19.01 1.34
C PRO A 38 11.43 18.83 2.37
N GLU A 39 10.55 19.83 2.52
CA GLU A 39 9.42 19.76 3.44
C GLU A 39 8.41 18.67 3.06
N TRP A 40 8.13 18.52 1.76
CA TRP A 40 7.22 17.49 1.27
C TRP A 40 7.87 16.12 1.33
N GLU A 41 9.15 16.02 1.04
CA GLU A 41 9.93 14.79 1.23
C GLU A 41 9.86 14.32 2.69
N GLN A 42 10.02 15.24 3.65
CA GLN A 42 9.94 14.91 5.07
C GLN A 42 8.53 14.48 5.48
N LYS A 43 7.49 15.15 4.97
CA LYS A 43 6.10 14.72 5.20
C LYS A 43 5.85 13.32 4.67
N MET A 44 6.33 12.98 3.48
CA MET A 44 6.16 11.63 2.91
C MET A 44 6.90 10.57 3.74
N LYS A 45 8.11 10.87 4.24
CA LYS A 45 8.79 9.96 5.18
C LYS A 45 7.97 9.70 6.44
N ASN A 46 7.43 10.75 7.05
CA ASN A 46 6.62 10.61 8.25
C ASN A 46 5.38 9.75 7.99
N MET A 47 4.70 9.95 6.85
CA MET A 47 3.54 9.15 6.47
C MET A 47 3.91 7.69 6.17
N LEU A 48 5.04 7.43 5.52
CA LEU A 48 5.54 6.07 5.32
C LEU A 48 5.90 5.38 6.64
N ASP A 49 6.50 6.09 7.59
CA ASP A 49 6.81 5.56 8.92
C ASP A 49 5.52 5.25 9.72
N ILE A 50 4.44 6.01 9.50
CA ILE A 50 3.11 5.67 10.03
C ILE A 50 2.60 4.35 9.42
N LEU A 51 2.76 4.13 8.11
CA LEU A 51 2.41 2.84 7.51
C LEU A 51 3.20 1.70 8.13
N LEU A 52 4.53 1.85 8.33
CA LEU A 52 5.33 0.82 9.01
C LEU A 52 4.79 0.49 10.41
N ARG A 53 4.33 1.50 11.14
CA ARG A 53 3.76 1.32 12.48
C ARG A 53 2.42 0.59 12.47
N LEU A 54 1.62 0.79 11.43
CA LEU A 54 0.28 0.20 11.31
C LEU A 54 0.28 -1.20 10.68
N GLN A 55 1.41 -1.64 10.09
CA GLN A 55 1.52 -2.98 9.54
C GLN A 55 1.36 -4.03 10.63
N GLN A 56 0.53 -5.03 10.36
CA GLN A 56 0.29 -6.15 11.27
C GLN A 56 1.37 -7.22 11.12
N ALA A 57 1.48 -8.10 12.09
CA ALA A 57 2.50 -9.15 12.13
C ALA A 57 2.43 -10.12 10.92
N ASP A 58 1.25 -10.30 10.33
CA ASP A 58 1.04 -11.13 9.14
C ASP A 58 1.34 -10.39 7.81
N GLY A 59 1.70 -9.12 7.87
CA GLY A 59 1.97 -8.26 6.71
C GLY A 59 0.77 -7.48 6.20
N SER A 60 -0.41 -7.70 6.76
CA SER A 60 -1.62 -6.94 6.40
C SER A 60 -1.61 -5.51 6.96
N PHE A 61 -2.54 -4.72 6.47
CA PHE A 61 -2.84 -3.40 7.00
C PHE A 61 -4.30 -3.31 7.43
N PRO A 62 -4.60 -2.60 8.53
CA PRO A 62 -5.97 -2.31 8.92
C PRO A 62 -6.65 -1.44 7.86
N ARG A 63 -7.97 -1.46 7.84
CA ARG A 63 -8.76 -0.64 6.93
C ARG A 63 -8.86 0.80 7.42
N LYS A 64 -9.05 0.97 8.74
CA LYS A 64 -9.26 2.27 9.39
C LYS A 64 -8.49 2.39 10.71
N PHE A 65 -8.02 3.59 10.99
CA PHE A 65 -7.35 3.94 12.24
C PHE A 65 -7.64 5.39 12.63
N ARG A 66 -7.42 5.74 13.91
CA ARG A 66 -7.58 7.10 14.47
C ARG A 66 -6.26 7.87 14.53
N ASP A 67 -6.31 9.15 14.89
CA ASP A 67 -5.13 10.02 15.06
C ASP A 67 -4.12 9.48 16.08
N ASP A 68 -4.58 8.79 17.11
CA ASP A 68 -3.75 8.12 18.12
C ASP A 68 -3.21 6.76 17.66
N PHE A 69 -3.48 6.37 16.40
CA PHE A 69 -3.17 5.07 15.78
C PHE A 69 -3.99 3.88 16.32
N THR A 70 -5.04 4.12 17.09
CA THR A 70 -5.99 3.06 17.46
C THR A 70 -6.64 2.49 16.19
N ILE A 71 -6.56 1.18 16.02
CA ILE A 71 -7.18 0.48 14.89
C ILE A 71 -8.69 0.38 15.14
N VAL A 72 -9.47 0.82 14.18
CA VAL A 72 -10.94 0.82 14.23
C VAL A 72 -11.54 -0.34 13.42
N ASP A 73 -10.87 -0.71 12.33
CA ASP A 73 -11.33 -1.76 11.43
C ASP A 73 -10.12 -2.57 10.94
N THR A 74 -10.09 -3.84 11.31
CA THR A 74 -9.01 -4.78 10.99
C THR A 74 -9.24 -5.55 9.70
N SER A 75 -10.36 -5.34 9.00
CA SER A 75 -10.59 -6.02 7.72
C SER A 75 -9.47 -5.66 6.72
N GLY A 76 -8.76 -6.66 6.22
CA GLY A 76 -7.53 -6.51 5.43
C GLY A 76 -7.70 -5.92 4.02
N GLY A 77 -8.89 -5.42 3.68
CA GLY A 77 -9.23 -4.93 2.34
C GLY A 77 -8.38 -3.77 1.80
N SER A 78 -7.69 -3.02 2.67
CA SER A 78 -6.80 -1.93 2.25
C SER A 78 -5.35 -2.36 2.01
N THR A 79 -4.99 -3.59 2.35
CA THR A 79 -3.62 -4.11 2.27
C THR A 79 -2.98 -3.98 0.87
N PRO A 80 -3.68 -4.30 -0.23
CA PRO A 80 -3.10 -4.14 -1.57
C PRO A 80 -2.65 -2.71 -1.88
N SER A 81 -3.44 -1.71 -1.50
CA SER A 81 -3.12 -0.30 -1.75
C SER A 81 -1.91 0.19 -0.94
N ALA A 82 -1.71 -0.32 0.27
CA ALA A 82 -0.61 0.08 1.14
C ALA A 82 0.77 -0.37 0.64
N THR A 83 0.83 -1.40 -0.20
CA THR A 83 2.08 -1.90 -0.75
C THR A 83 2.72 -0.91 -1.72
N LEU A 84 1.92 -0.20 -2.51
CA LEU A 84 2.41 0.73 -3.54
C LEU A 84 3.30 1.84 -2.98
N PRO A 85 2.87 2.63 -1.97
CA PRO A 85 3.70 3.69 -1.42
C PRO A 85 4.96 3.16 -0.74
N LEU A 86 4.95 1.95 -0.17
CA LEU A 86 6.14 1.34 0.42
C LEU A 86 7.20 1.04 -0.64
N VAL A 87 6.82 0.44 -1.78
CA VAL A 87 7.74 0.20 -2.89
C VAL A 87 8.27 1.52 -3.45
N MET A 88 7.41 2.50 -3.65
CA MET A 88 7.81 3.82 -4.14
C MET A 88 8.67 4.58 -3.14
N GLY A 89 8.37 4.47 -1.84
CA GLY A 89 9.18 5.02 -0.76
C GLY A 89 10.60 4.46 -0.76
N TYR A 90 10.73 3.13 -0.93
CA TYR A 90 12.04 2.51 -1.11
C TYR A 90 12.76 3.03 -2.37
N LYS A 91 12.07 3.10 -3.51
CA LYS A 91 12.67 3.62 -4.75
C LYS A 91 13.18 5.05 -4.58
N TYR A 92 12.44 5.90 -3.87
CA TYR A 92 12.75 7.31 -3.70
C TYR A 92 13.81 7.56 -2.62
N PHE A 93 13.61 7.04 -1.40
CA PHE A 93 14.44 7.30 -0.22
C PHE A 93 15.57 6.29 -0.01
N LYS A 94 15.52 5.11 -0.68
CA LYS A 94 16.47 3.99 -0.50
C LYS A 94 16.46 3.38 0.92
N ASP A 95 15.40 3.60 1.69
CA ASP A 95 15.24 3.03 3.02
C ASP A 95 14.74 1.58 2.91
N LYS A 96 15.58 0.63 3.35
CA LYS A 96 15.30 -0.81 3.27
C LYS A 96 14.12 -1.24 4.13
N ARG A 97 13.73 -0.46 5.15
CA ARG A 97 12.54 -0.77 5.97
C ARG A 97 11.28 -0.81 5.12
N TYR A 98 11.13 0.14 4.20
CA TYR A 98 9.98 0.18 3.28
C TYR A 98 9.95 -1.03 2.35
N LEU A 99 11.11 -1.45 1.83
CA LEU A 99 11.19 -2.65 1.00
C LEU A 99 10.85 -3.92 1.80
N ALA A 100 11.36 -4.06 3.02
CA ALA A 100 11.07 -5.21 3.88
C ALA A 100 9.57 -5.28 4.19
N SER A 101 8.95 -4.17 4.55
CA SER A 101 7.51 -4.06 4.77
C SER A 101 6.71 -4.41 3.50
N ALA A 102 7.10 -3.89 2.33
CA ALA A 102 6.44 -4.22 1.06
C ALA A 102 6.51 -5.71 0.72
N LYS A 103 7.64 -6.36 0.98
CA LYS A 103 7.80 -7.81 0.77
C LYS A 103 6.91 -8.62 1.72
N GLN A 104 6.89 -8.25 3.00
CA GLN A 104 6.02 -8.89 3.97
C GLN A 104 4.54 -8.75 3.59
N THR A 105 4.16 -7.59 3.05
CA THR A 105 2.81 -7.38 2.53
C THR A 105 2.55 -8.24 1.29
N ALA A 106 3.53 -8.38 0.39
CA ALA A 106 3.38 -9.25 -0.78
C ALA A 106 3.18 -10.71 -0.41
N ASP A 107 3.84 -11.19 0.64
CA ASP A 107 3.62 -12.54 1.19
C ASP A 107 2.17 -12.72 1.69
N TYR A 108 1.62 -11.68 2.34
CA TYR A 108 0.20 -11.67 2.72
C TYR A 108 -0.71 -11.69 1.49
N LEU A 109 -0.45 -10.82 0.51
CA LEU A 109 -1.25 -10.76 -0.74
C LEU A 109 -1.25 -12.10 -1.47
N GLU A 110 -0.10 -12.77 -1.55
CA GLU A 110 -0.01 -14.08 -2.16
C GLU A 110 -0.89 -15.11 -1.44
N LYS A 111 -0.73 -15.22 -0.13
CA LYS A 111 -1.38 -16.26 0.69
C LYS A 111 -2.89 -16.05 0.83
N VAL A 112 -3.32 -14.81 0.97
CA VAL A 112 -4.69 -14.48 1.37
C VAL A 112 -5.55 -14.08 0.18
N LEU A 113 -5.00 -13.32 -0.78
CA LEU A 113 -5.77 -12.79 -1.91
C LEU A 113 -5.48 -13.56 -3.20
N ILE A 114 -4.23 -13.53 -3.68
CA ILE A 114 -3.89 -13.97 -5.05
C ILE A 114 -4.08 -15.47 -5.21
N SER A 115 -3.58 -16.29 -4.27
CA SER A 115 -3.69 -17.75 -4.35
C SER A 115 -5.12 -18.26 -4.22
N LYS A 116 -6.00 -17.47 -3.61
CA LYS A 116 -7.42 -17.83 -3.42
C LYS A 116 -8.34 -17.16 -4.43
N ALA A 117 -7.82 -16.21 -5.21
CA ALA A 117 -8.59 -15.29 -6.03
C ALA A 117 -9.68 -14.55 -5.23
N ASP A 118 -9.37 -14.19 -3.98
CA ASP A 118 -10.30 -13.61 -3.02
C ASP A 118 -9.89 -12.15 -2.74
N TYR A 119 -10.30 -11.26 -3.64
CA TYR A 119 -9.94 -9.85 -3.62
C TYR A 119 -11.00 -9.01 -2.92
N PHE A 120 -10.88 -8.90 -1.62
CA PHE A 120 -11.78 -8.08 -0.80
C PHE A 120 -11.77 -6.62 -1.21
N SER A 121 -12.94 -5.99 -1.10
CA SER A 121 -13.08 -4.56 -1.26
C SER A 121 -12.14 -3.79 -0.36
N SER A 122 -11.44 -2.82 -0.94
CA SER A 122 -10.68 -1.81 -0.23
C SER A 122 -11.48 -0.53 0.03
N THR A 123 -12.76 -0.50 -0.40
CA THR A 123 -13.65 0.66 -0.21
C THR A 123 -14.20 0.74 1.21
N LEU A 124 -14.74 1.90 1.58
CA LEU A 124 -15.30 2.13 2.92
C LEU A 124 -16.66 1.46 3.13
N ASP A 125 -17.34 1.11 2.05
CA ASP A 125 -18.79 0.93 2.04
C ASP A 125 -19.23 -0.49 1.71
N ALA A 126 -18.35 -1.33 1.16
CA ALA A 126 -18.72 -2.65 0.70
C ALA A 126 -17.78 -3.74 1.21
N ASN A 127 -18.35 -4.87 1.55
CA ASN A 127 -17.64 -6.09 1.89
C ASN A 127 -17.90 -7.11 0.78
N CYS A 128 -17.31 -6.85 -0.40
CA CYS A 128 -17.48 -7.65 -1.60
C CYS A 128 -16.14 -7.79 -2.33
N GLU A 129 -16.06 -8.73 -3.25
CA GLU A 129 -14.93 -8.83 -4.17
C GLU A 129 -14.82 -7.55 -5.02
N ASP A 130 -13.59 -7.09 -5.22
CA ASP A 130 -13.30 -5.82 -5.86
C ASP A 130 -12.11 -5.95 -6.80
N LYS A 131 -12.35 -5.72 -8.09
CA LYS A 131 -11.27 -5.71 -9.09
C LYS A 131 -10.20 -4.64 -8.81
N GLU A 132 -10.53 -3.54 -8.11
CA GLU A 132 -9.50 -2.57 -7.71
C GLU A 132 -8.48 -3.19 -6.77
N ALA A 133 -8.89 -4.06 -5.85
CA ALA A 133 -7.97 -4.78 -4.97
C ALA A 133 -7.02 -5.68 -5.78
N SER A 134 -7.50 -6.34 -6.84
CA SER A 134 -6.66 -7.13 -7.74
C SER A 134 -5.69 -6.26 -8.54
N LEU A 135 -6.13 -5.09 -9.02
CA LEU A 135 -5.28 -4.14 -9.73
C LEU A 135 -4.18 -3.58 -8.83
N TYR A 136 -4.49 -3.23 -7.56
CA TYR A 136 -3.47 -2.81 -6.60
C TYR A 136 -2.47 -3.93 -6.30
N ALA A 137 -2.94 -5.17 -6.11
CA ALA A 137 -2.08 -6.32 -5.89
C ALA A 137 -1.17 -6.58 -7.11
N ALA A 138 -1.72 -6.54 -8.32
CA ALA A 138 -0.95 -6.68 -9.56
C ALA A 138 0.10 -5.56 -9.71
N THR A 139 -0.28 -4.31 -9.46
CA THR A 139 0.64 -3.17 -9.57
C THR A 139 1.76 -3.25 -8.53
N ALA A 140 1.42 -3.63 -7.29
CA ALA A 140 2.40 -3.77 -6.20
C ALA A 140 3.42 -4.87 -6.48
N THR A 141 2.96 -6.06 -6.89
CA THR A 141 3.85 -7.18 -7.24
C THR A 141 4.66 -6.89 -8.51
N TYR A 142 4.08 -6.19 -9.48
CA TYR A 142 4.83 -5.69 -10.65
C TYR A 142 5.99 -4.78 -10.23
N TYR A 143 5.75 -3.80 -9.38
CA TYR A 143 6.83 -2.91 -8.92
C TYR A 143 7.88 -3.63 -8.09
N LEU A 144 7.50 -4.62 -7.30
CA LEU A 144 8.47 -5.49 -6.62
C LEU A 144 9.29 -6.29 -7.63
N SER A 145 8.70 -6.80 -8.71
CA SER A 145 9.43 -7.50 -9.75
C SER A 145 10.49 -6.61 -10.41
N LEU A 146 10.21 -5.32 -10.62
CA LEU A 146 11.14 -4.37 -11.23
C LEU A 146 12.37 -4.04 -10.36
N ILE A 147 12.28 -4.23 -9.05
CA ILE A 147 13.35 -3.87 -8.09
C ILE A 147 14.05 -5.09 -7.49
N THR A 148 13.59 -6.29 -7.83
CA THR A 148 14.20 -7.56 -7.43
C THR A 148 14.89 -8.25 -8.60
N LYS A 149 15.64 -9.33 -8.35
CA LYS A 149 16.40 -10.06 -9.38
C LYS A 149 16.26 -11.56 -9.18
N GLY A 150 16.63 -12.33 -10.23
CA GLY A 150 16.67 -13.78 -10.17
C GLY A 150 15.32 -14.42 -9.87
N ASP A 151 15.29 -15.35 -8.93
CA ASP A 151 14.08 -16.10 -8.56
C ASP A 151 13.01 -15.18 -7.96
N GLU A 152 13.42 -14.21 -7.17
CA GLU A 152 12.50 -13.26 -6.56
C GLU A 152 11.78 -12.39 -7.61
N HIS A 153 12.51 -11.94 -8.64
CA HIS A 153 11.91 -11.25 -9.79
C HIS A 153 10.87 -12.13 -10.48
N ARG A 154 11.21 -13.39 -10.77
CA ARG A 154 10.29 -14.35 -11.42
C ARG A 154 9.04 -14.57 -10.57
N HIS A 155 9.23 -14.77 -9.27
CA HIS A 155 8.13 -14.95 -8.32
C HIS A 155 7.13 -13.80 -8.36
N TYR A 156 7.60 -12.55 -8.19
CA TYR A 156 6.72 -11.38 -8.22
C TYR A 156 6.09 -11.15 -9.61
N ALA A 157 6.80 -11.43 -10.69
CA ALA A 157 6.23 -11.36 -12.04
C ALA A 157 5.09 -12.36 -12.25
N ASP A 158 5.20 -13.56 -11.69
CA ASP A 158 4.13 -14.57 -11.75
C ASP A 158 2.93 -14.20 -10.87
N LEU A 159 3.16 -13.64 -9.68
CA LEU A 159 2.08 -13.09 -8.86
C LEU A 159 1.35 -11.95 -9.57
N THR A 160 2.09 -11.08 -10.26
CA THR A 160 1.50 -10.00 -11.08
C THR A 160 0.54 -10.55 -12.13
N LYS A 161 0.95 -11.58 -12.88
CA LYS A 161 0.09 -12.20 -13.90
C LYS A 161 -1.17 -12.80 -13.29
N LYS A 162 -1.03 -13.52 -12.17
CA LYS A 162 -2.17 -14.12 -11.47
C LYS A 162 -3.17 -13.06 -11.00
N ALA A 163 -2.68 -11.98 -10.38
CA ALA A 163 -3.53 -10.90 -9.91
C ALA A 163 -4.21 -10.14 -11.08
N ALA A 164 -3.47 -9.86 -12.17
CA ALA A 164 -3.99 -9.18 -13.34
C ALA A 164 -5.03 -10.01 -14.11
N TYR A 165 -4.96 -11.33 -14.04
CA TYR A 165 -5.91 -12.21 -14.72
C TYR A 165 -7.32 -12.14 -14.11
N PHE A 166 -7.44 -11.76 -12.84
CA PHE A 166 -8.73 -11.56 -12.17
C PHE A 166 -9.41 -10.23 -12.57
N ALA A 167 -8.63 -9.19 -12.84
CA ALA A 167 -9.11 -7.83 -13.14
C ALA A 167 -9.69 -7.71 -14.57
#